data_165fed6e92854a77e80ae4a07d9b34e5
#
_entry.id   165fed6e92854a77e80ae4a07d9b34e5
#
_cell.length_a   1.000
_cell.length_b   1.000
_cell.length_c   1.000
_cell.angle_alpha   90.00
_cell.angle_beta   90.00
_cell.angle_gamma   90.00
#
_symmetry.space_group_name_H-M   'P 1'
#
loop_
_entity.id
_entity.type
_entity.pdbx_description
1 polymer ?
#
loop_
_entity_poly.entity_id
_entity_poly.type
_entity_poly.pdbx_seq_one_letter_code
_entity_poly.pdbx_strand_id
1 'polypeptide(L)'
;GPRAQGVRWEENVATVAVRGELDREAIWAIDYTVARAAAEAGRIVLDLREVTHLDYSGVPDLVSRRRELLSRGGDLRIAVRNPYVCNILKAGGGQELALFRSLEEATCELAPPARVRAMRK
;
A
#
# COMPACT_ATOMS: atom_id res chain seq x y z
N GLY A 1 8.18 16.71 8.60
CA GLY A 1 7.29 17.74 8.24
C GLY A 1 5.90 17.24 7.96
N PRO A 2 5.01 18.12 7.66
CA PRO A 2 3.63 17.72 7.44
C PRO A 2 3.52 16.78 6.27
N ARG A 3 2.64 15.87 6.41
CA ARG A 3 2.37 14.90 5.38
C ARG A 3 0.95 15.09 4.89
N ALA A 4 0.77 14.86 3.61
CA ALA A 4 -0.55 14.90 3.04
C ALA A 4 -0.98 13.48 2.74
N GLN A 5 -2.18 13.16 3.12
CA GLN A 5 -2.79 11.90 2.77
C GLN A 5 -4.03 12.17 1.96
N GLY A 6 -4.23 11.38 0.93
CA GLY A 6 -5.44 11.45 0.16
C GLY A 6 -5.85 10.05 -0.23
N VAL A 7 -7.14 9.81 -0.31
CA VAL A 7 -7.65 8.50 -0.71
C VAL A 7 -8.45 8.67 -1.98
N ARG A 8 -8.11 7.88 -2.98
CA ARG A 8 -8.80 7.91 -4.25
C ARG A 8 -9.35 6.53 -4.53
N TRP A 9 -10.58 6.48 -4.99
CA TRP A 9 -11.28 5.22 -5.23
C TRP A 9 -11.48 5.03 -6.72
N GLU A 10 -11.16 3.83 -7.18
CA GLU A 10 -11.31 3.55 -8.59
C GLU A 10 -11.47 2.06 -8.78
N GLU A 11 -12.65 1.63 -9.22
CA GLU A 11 -12.87 0.22 -9.54
C GLU A 11 -12.52 -0.71 -8.39
N ASN A 12 -12.97 -0.37 -7.20
CA ASN A 12 -12.77 -1.20 -6.01
C ASN A 12 -11.32 -1.23 -5.53
N VAL A 13 -10.51 -0.32 -6.03
CA VAL A 13 -9.16 -0.16 -5.54
C VAL A 13 -9.07 1.21 -4.90
N ALA A 14 -8.58 1.27 -3.68
CA ALA A 14 -8.36 2.54 -3.01
C ALA A 14 -6.88 2.84 -3.04
N THR A 15 -6.52 4.02 -3.49
CA THR A 15 -5.13 4.48 -3.50
C THR A 15 -4.96 5.49 -2.40
N VAL A 16 -4.06 5.19 -1.47
CA VAL A 16 -3.74 6.09 -0.37
C VAL A 16 -2.41 6.74 -0.68
N ALA A 17 -2.41 8.05 -0.94
CA ALA A 17 -1.21 8.76 -1.33
C ALA A 17 -0.65 9.54 -0.15
N VAL A 18 0.66 9.45 0.05
CA VAL A 18 1.35 10.09 1.15
C VAL A 18 2.63 10.69 0.61
N ARG A 19 3.14 11.73 1.27
CA ARG A 19 4.39 12.33 0.86
C ARG A 19 5.17 12.83 2.05
N GLY A 20 6.46 13.09 1.85
CA GLY A 20 7.32 13.66 2.86
C GLY A 20 8.03 12.59 3.65
N GLU A 21 8.34 12.92 4.89
CA GLU A 21 9.06 12.02 5.77
C GLU A 21 8.08 11.32 6.68
N LEU A 22 8.19 10.02 6.74
CA LEU A 22 7.26 9.21 7.51
C LEU A 22 7.97 8.66 8.75
N ASP A 23 7.72 9.28 9.89
CA ASP A 23 8.18 8.73 11.15
C ASP A 23 7.21 7.62 11.56
N ARG A 24 7.48 7.00 12.68
CA ARG A 24 6.68 5.87 13.12
C ARG A 24 5.23 6.24 13.33
N GLU A 25 5.00 7.41 13.89
CA GLU A 25 3.65 7.86 14.15
C GLU A 25 2.88 8.07 12.85
N ALA A 26 3.57 8.60 11.84
CA ALA A 26 2.95 8.82 10.54
C ALA A 26 2.58 7.48 9.90
N ILE A 27 3.46 6.49 10.03
CA ILE A 27 3.15 5.18 9.47
C ILE A 27 1.96 4.56 10.17
N TRP A 28 1.85 4.77 11.46
CA TRP A 28 0.72 4.28 12.22
C TRP A 28 -0.58 4.90 11.71
N ALA A 29 -0.56 6.21 11.45
CA ALA A 29 -1.73 6.90 10.92
C ALA A 29 -2.10 6.39 9.53
N ILE A 30 -1.08 6.11 8.71
CA ILE A 30 -1.30 5.57 7.38
C ILE A 30 -1.92 4.18 7.47
N ASP A 31 -1.42 3.36 8.38
CA ASP A 31 -1.98 2.03 8.56
C ASP A 31 -3.45 2.10 8.94
N TYR A 32 -3.80 3.06 9.79
CA TYR A 32 -5.20 3.26 10.16
C TYR A 32 -6.04 3.65 8.94
N THR A 33 -5.52 4.55 8.12
CA THR A 33 -6.22 4.96 6.90
C THR A 33 -6.40 3.78 5.95
N VAL A 34 -5.35 2.98 5.80
CA VAL A 34 -5.43 1.80 4.95
C VAL A 34 -6.49 0.83 5.47
N ALA A 35 -6.52 0.63 6.78
CA ALA A 35 -7.49 -0.28 7.37
C ALA A 35 -8.92 0.19 7.10
N ARG A 36 -9.15 1.49 7.20
CA ARG A 36 -10.49 2.02 6.96
C ARG A 36 -10.87 1.89 5.49
N ALA A 37 -9.95 2.17 4.60
CA ALA A 37 -10.22 2.03 3.17
C ALA A 37 -10.47 0.58 2.81
N ALA A 38 -9.73 -0.32 3.45
CA ALA A 38 -9.86 -1.74 3.15
C ALA A 38 -11.20 -2.31 3.58
N ALA A 39 -11.84 -1.67 4.54
CA ALA A 39 -13.18 -2.11 4.95
C ALA A 39 -14.16 -2.03 3.79
N GLU A 40 -13.89 -1.17 2.83
CA GLU A 40 -14.79 -1.00 1.69
C GLU A 40 -14.24 -1.61 0.41
N ALA A 41 -12.95 -1.43 0.16
CA ALA A 41 -12.38 -1.88 -1.11
C ALA A 41 -11.70 -3.24 -1.02
N GLY A 42 -11.01 -3.49 0.07
CA GLY A 42 -10.23 -4.71 0.20
C GLY A 42 -8.93 -4.68 -0.56
N ARG A 43 -8.82 -3.91 -1.61
CA ARG A 43 -7.62 -3.82 -2.42
C ARG A 43 -7.08 -2.41 -2.35
N ILE A 44 -5.86 -2.29 -1.86
CA ILE A 44 -5.28 -0.99 -1.54
C ILE A 44 -3.95 -0.82 -2.26
N VAL A 45 -3.73 0.36 -2.81
CA VAL A 45 -2.42 0.77 -3.28
C VAL A 45 -1.95 1.90 -2.36
N LEU A 46 -0.81 1.70 -1.72
CA LEU A 46 -0.20 2.73 -0.90
C LEU A 46 0.84 3.43 -1.77
N ASP A 47 0.57 4.70 -2.07
CA ASP A 47 1.42 5.46 -2.97
C ASP A 47 2.45 6.23 -2.18
N LEU A 48 3.67 5.72 -2.16
CA LEU A 48 4.80 6.33 -1.46
C LEU A 48 5.79 6.96 -2.42
N ARG A 49 5.37 7.28 -3.65
CA ARG A 49 6.32 7.81 -4.63
C ARG A 49 6.87 9.17 -4.25
N GLU A 50 6.14 9.92 -3.42
CA GLU A 50 6.61 11.22 -2.98
C GLU A 50 7.18 11.18 -1.56
N VAL A 51 7.44 10.01 -1.04
CA VAL A 51 8.02 9.85 0.30
C VAL A 51 9.53 9.88 0.17
N THR A 52 10.18 10.63 1.08
CA THR A 52 11.62 10.81 1.05
C THR A 52 12.32 10.08 2.18
N HIS A 53 11.60 9.69 3.21
CA HIS A 53 12.17 8.95 4.32
C HIS A 53 11.08 8.13 4.99
N LEU A 54 11.46 6.97 5.48
CA LEU A 54 10.54 6.05 6.14
C LEU A 54 11.25 5.45 7.35
N ASP A 55 10.61 5.53 8.50
CA ASP A 55 11.16 4.93 9.71
C ASP A 55 11.11 3.41 9.60
N TYR A 56 12.26 2.78 9.68
CA TYR A 56 12.36 1.34 9.53
C TYR A 56 11.46 0.59 10.52
N SER A 57 11.31 1.12 11.73
CA SER A 57 10.55 0.41 12.76
C SER A 57 9.06 0.34 12.44
N GLY A 58 8.59 1.09 11.45
CA GLY A 58 7.18 1.02 11.05
C GLY A 58 6.89 -0.02 9.97
N VAL A 59 7.95 -0.58 9.37
CA VAL A 59 7.74 -1.54 8.28
C VAL A 59 6.96 -2.77 8.72
N PRO A 60 7.18 -3.33 9.91
CA PRO A 60 6.40 -4.49 10.32
C PRO A 60 4.90 -4.25 10.34
N ASP A 61 4.46 -3.01 10.60
CA ASP A 61 3.04 -2.72 10.56
C ASP A 61 2.48 -2.88 9.16
N LEU A 62 3.25 -2.49 8.15
CA LEU A 62 2.81 -2.63 6.77
C LEU A 62 2.76 -4.10 6.37
N VAL A 63 3.72 -4.88 6.83
CA VAL A 63 3.73 -6.31 6.57
C VAL A 63 2.49 -6.97 7.18
N SER A 64 2.20 -6.63 8.42
CA SER A 64 1.03 -7.20 9.10
C SER A 64 -0.26 -6.83 8.39
N ARG A 65 -0.34 -5.59 7.94
CA ARG A 65 -1.55 -5.16 7.24
C ARG A 65 -1.73 -5.91 5.94
N ARG A 66 -0.65 -6.10 5.20
CA ARG A 66 -0.76 -6.85 3.96
C ARG A 66 -1.21 -8.28 4.20
N ARG A 67 -0.63 -8.92 5.23
CA ARG A 67 -1.04 -10.27 5.55
C ARG A 67 -2.52 -10.36 5.86
N GLU A 68 -3.00 -9.41 6.62
CA GLU A 68 -4.41 -9.41 6.97
C GLU A 68 -5.28 -9.28 5.74
N LEU A 69 -4.92 -8.35 4.85
CA LEU A 69 -5.72 -8.14 3.65
C LEU A 69 -5.70 -9.36 2.75
N LEU A 70 -4.53 -9.97 2.60
CA LEU A 70 -4.44 -11.18 1.79
C LEU A 70 -5.31 -12.29 2.35
N SER A 71 -5.39 -12.40 3.67
CA SER A 71 -6.19 -13.47 4.28
C SER A 71 -7.68 -13.27 4.03
N ARG A 72 -8.07 -12.06 3.65
CA ARG A 72 -9.48 -11.77 3.37
C ARG A 72 -9.75 -11.62 1.87
N GLY A 73 -8.82 -12.03 1.04
CA GLY A 73 -9.00 -11.95 -0.39
C GLY A 73 -8.65 -10.63 -1.02
N GLY A 74 -8.09 -9.70 -0.23
CA GLY A 74 -7.65 -8.43 -0.75
C GLY A 74 -6.14 -8.40 -0.91
N ASP A 75 -5.59 -7.21 -0.99
CA ASP A 75 -4.14 -7.07 -1.09
C ASP A 75 -3.75 -5.64 -0.76
N LEU A 76 -2.47 -5.46 -0.46
CA LEU A 76 -1.85 -4.16 -0.26
C LEU A 76 -0.62 -4.10 -1.15
N ARG A 77 -0.61 -3.20 -2.09
CA ARG A 77 0.51 -2.98 -2.99
C ARG A 77 1.11 -1.62 -2.71
N ILE A 78 2.40 -1.49 -2.88
CA ILE A 78 3.10 -0.23 -2.57
C ILE A 78 3.80 0.28 -3.82
N ALA A 79 3.52 1.52 -4.17
CA ALA A 79 4.24 2.19 -5.24
C ALA A 79 5.33 3.04 -4.59
N VAL A 80 6.58 2.83 -4.93
CA VAL A 80 7.71 3.53 -4.34
C VAL A 80 8.73 3.79 -5.42
N ARG A 81 9.34 5.00 -5.38
CA ARG A 81 10.27 5.40 -6.41
C ARG A 81 11.66 5.73 -5.86
N ASN A 82 11.69 6.27 -4.67
CA ASN A 82 12.94 6.66 -4.03
C ASN A 82 13.72 5.42 -3.63
N PRO A 83 14.97 5.25 -4.13
CA PRO A 83 15.73 4.03 -3.83
C PRO A 83 16.01 3.85 -2.35
N TYR A 84 16.20 4.95 -1.64
CA TYR A 84 16.46 4.88 -0.20
C TYR A 84 15.25 4.31 0.53
N VAL A 85 14.06 4.81 0.20
CA VAL A 85 12.82 4.31 0.81
C VAL A 85 12.58 2.85 0.41
N CYS A 86 12.83 2.56 -0.85
CA CYS A 86 12.67 1.20 -1.35
C CYS A 86 13.55 0.23 -0.58
N ASN A 87 14.81 0.63 -0.31
CA ASN A 87 15.72 -0.23 0.42
C ASN A 87 15.26 -0.46 1.84
N ILE A 88 14.69 0.56 2.48
CA ILE A 88 14.16 0.39 3.83
C ILE A 88 13.01 -0.61 3.84
N LEU A 89 12.13 -0.50 2.86
CA LEU A 89 11.00 -1.43 2.77
C LEU A 89 11.48 -2.84 2.52
N LYS A 90 12.47 -3.00 1.64
CA LYS A 90 12.97 -4.34 1.35
C LYS A 90 13.68 -4.94 2.55
N ALA A 91 14.46 -4.11 3.28
CA ALA A 91 15.18 -4.61 4.43
C ALA A 91 14.23 -5.06 5.53
N GLY A 92 13.13 -4.35 5.70
CA GLY A 92 12.20 -4.66 6.79
C GLY A 92 11.11 -5.63 6.40
N GLY A 93 10.73 -5.67 5.13
CA GLY A 93 9.60 -6.47 4.69
C GLY A 93 9.95 -7.64 3.80
N GLY A 94 11.12 -7.57 3.14
CA GLY A 94 11.51 -8.64 2.25
C GLY A 94 10.44 -8.92 1.22
N GLN A 95 10.15 -10.18 1.05
CA GLN A 95 9.15 -10.61 0.08
C GLN A 95 7.72 -10.49 0.59
N GLU A 96 7.57 -10.07 1.83
CA GLU A 96 6.25 -9.89 2.39
C GLU A 96 5.56 -8.64 1.87
N LEU A 97 6.30 -7.74 1.23
CA LEU A 97 5.74 -6.54 0.65
C LEU A 97 5.80 -6.63 -0.87
N ALA A 98 4.79 -6.08 -1.51
CA ALA A 98 4.74 -6.03 -2.97
C ALA A 98 5.05 -4.61 -3.40
N LEU A 99 6.22 -4.40 -3.98
CA LEU A 99 6.72 -3.08 -4.32
C LEU A 99 6.72 -2.88 -5.82
N PHE A 100 6.27 -1.72 -6.25
CA PHE A 100 6.18 -1.36 -7.66
C PHE A 100 6.69 0.05 -7.86
N ARG A 101 7.16 0.37 -9.05
CA ARG A 101 7.72 1.69 -9.32
C ARG A 101 6.69 2.71 -9.77
N SER A 102 5.54 2.27 -10.19
CA SER A 102 4.50 3.17 -10.67
C SER A 102 3.15 2.73 -10.14
N LEU A 103 2.21 3.67 -10.19
CA LEU A 103 0.85 3.35 -9.81
C LEU A 103 0.23 2.37 -10.78
N GLU A 104 0.54 2.51 -12.05
CA GLU A 104 0.01 1.61 -13.05
C GLU A 104 0.36 0.18 -12.76
N GLU A 105 1.65 -0.06 -12.46
CA GLU A 105 2.08 -1.41 -12.15
C GLU A 105 1.44 -1.93 -10.88
N ALA A 106 1.32 -1.06 -9.88
CA ALA A 106 0.77 -1.49 -8.61
C ALA A 106 -0.69 -1.87 -8.71
N THR A 107 -1.44 -1.23 -9.60
CA THR A 107 -2.88 -1.46 -9.69
C THR A 107 -3.24 -2.52 -10.71
N CYS A 108 -2.42 -2.73 -11.70
CA CYS A 108 -2.87 -3.50 -12.85
C CYS A 108 -3.24 -4.94 -12.49
N GLU A 109 -2.65 -5.51 -11.45
CA GLU A 109 -2.99 -6.86 -11.07
C GLU A 109 -4.03 -6.96 -9.98
N LEU A 110 -4.53 -5.82 -9.53
CA LEU A 110 -5.52 -5.83 -8.48
C LEU A 110 -6.94 -5.82 -8.99
N ALA A 111 -7.14 -5.24 -10.15
CA ALA A 111 -8.49 -5.03 -10.64
C ALA A 111 -9.19 -6.26 -11.16
N PRO A 112 -8.58 -7.05 -11.98
CA PRO A 112 -9.30 -8.05 -12.74
C PRO A 112 -9.86 -9.25 -12.03
N PRO A 113 -9.46 -9.61 -10.85
CA PRO A 113 -9.90 -10.92 -10.32
C PRO A 113 -11.39 -11.11 -10.32
N ALA A 114 -12.12 -10.08 -10.03
CA ALA A 114 -13.56 -10.23 -9.97
C ALA A 114 -14.14 -10.60 -11.32
N ARG A 115 -13.63 -9.98 -12.36
CA ARG A 115 -14.13 -10.26 -13.68
C ARG A 115 -13.80 -11.64 -14.13
N VAL A 116 -12.62 -12.07 -13.79
CA VAL A 116 -12.22 -13.41 -14.15
C VAL A 116 -13.18 -14.41 -13.55
N ARG A 117 -13.50 -14.23 -12.29
CA ARG A 117 -14.40 -15.15 -11.67
C ARG A 117 -15.78 -15.12 -12.30
N ALA A 118 -16.23 -13.95 -12.62
CA ALA A 118 -17.56 -13.84 -13.22
C ALA A 118 -17.63 -14.60 -14.51
N MET A 119 -16.55 -14.62 -15.22
CA MET A 119 -16.58 -15.29 -16.50
C MET A 119 -16.53 -16.76 -16.39
N ARG A 120 -16.10 -17.24 -15.30
CA ARG A 120 -15.99 -18.65 -15.19
C ARG A 120 -17.25 -19.33 -14.89
N LYS A 121 -18.20 -18.83 -14.75
CA LYS A 121 -19.34 -19.44 -14.35
C LYS A 121 -19.88 -20.23 -15.02
#